data_bbd15895f8d6261f73081d8c1f0ef812
#
_entry.id   bbd15895f8d6261f73081d8c1f0ef812
#
_cell.length_a   1.000
_cell.length_b   1.000
_cell.length_c   1.000
_cell.angle_alpha   90.00
_cell.angle_beta   90.00
_cell.angle_gamma   90.00
#
_symmetry.space_group_name_H-M   'P 1'
#
loop_
_entity.id
_entity.type
_entity.pdbx_description
1 polymer ?
#
loop_
_entity_poly.entity_id
_entity_poly.type
_entity_poly.pdbx_seq_one_letter_code
_entity_poly.pdbx_strand_id
1 'polypeptide(L)'
;MQVILVGLPGAGKGTQAERIQSEYGIPHISTGDMFRKAVASGSPLGLELKAYLDSGRLVPDETTIAVVRERLQEADAANGFLLDGFPRTLEQARALDAMLHELNRPLDVVLYIHVDPGVLKERLTGRRICKSCGATYHMVFQPPKVAGVCDKCGGELYQRADDTEEAVATRLEQFKQTAPLIEYYDQRGLLRQIDGEQPIDKVHADVVAALAPFKR
;
A
#
# COMPACT_ATOMS: atom_id res chain seq x y z
N MET A 1 -7.74 -10.44 11.97
CA MET A 1 -6.40 -10.64 11.36
C MET A 1 -5.79 -9.28 11.06
N GLN A 2 -4.58 -9.03 11.56
CA GLN A 2 -3.84 -7.77 11.45
C GLN A 2 -2.64 -7.97 10.52
N VAL A 3 -2.70 -7.36 9.33
CA VAL A 3 -1.75 -7.58 8.23
C VAL A 3 -1.10 -6.28 7.81
N ILE A 4 0.18 -6.31 7.51
CA ILE A 4 0.92 -5.23 6.86
C ILE A 4 1.42 -5.70 5.50
N LEU A 5 1.30 -4.86 4.48
CA LEU A 5 1.98 -5.02 3.20
C LEU A 5 3.20 -4.09 3.12
N VAL A 6 4.36 -4.67 2.92
CA VAL A 6 5.62 -3.96 2.66
C VAL A 6 6.12 -4.31 1.27
N GLY A 7 6.76 -3.39 0.61
CA GLY A 7 7.38 -3.58 -0.70
C GLY A 7 7.61 -2.26 -1.40
N LEU A 8 8.48 -2.29 -2.37
CA LEU A 8 8.78 -1.16 -3.24
C LEU A 8 7.51 -0.60 -3.90
N PRO A 9 7.46 0.69 -4.21
CA PRO A 9 6.41 1.22 -5.08
C PRO A 9 6.34 0.42 -6.38
N GLY A 10 5.13 0.05 -6.83
CA GLY A 10 4.94 -0.76 -8.04
C GLY A 10 5.10 -2.28 -7.86
N ALA A 11 5.41 -2.76 -6.66
CA ALA A 11 5.53 -4.21 -6.39
C ALA A 11 4.20 -4.98 -6.48
N GLY A 12 3.06 -4.30 -6.58
CA GLY A 12 1.75 -4.95 -6.69
C GLY A 12 0.96 -5.00 -5.38
N LYS A 13 1.39 -4.26 -4.34
CA LYS A 13 0.71 -4.23 -3.04
C LYS A 13 -0.78 -3.92 -3.14
N GLY A 14 -1.15 -2.85 -3.85
CA GLY A 14 -2.55 -2.44 -4.02
C GLY A 14 -3.40 -3.53 -4.68
N THR A 15 -2.89 -4.20 -5.70
CA THR A 15 -3.58 -5.30 -6.38
C THR A 15 -3.85 -6.47 -5.43
N GLN A 16 -2.85 -6.83 -4.62
CA GLN A 16 -3.02 -7.91 -3.63
C GLN A 16 -3.92 -7.47 -2.48
N ALA A 17 -3.84 -6.20 -2.06
CA ALA A 17 -4.69 -5.65 -1.01
C ALA A 17 -6.18 -5.72 -1.36
N GLU A 18 -6.57 -5.37 -2.59
CA GLU A 18 -7.96 -5.49 -3.06
C GLU A 18 -8.46 -6.95 -2.97
N ARG A 19 -7.61 -7.92 -3.34
CA ARG A 19 -7.94 -9.34 -3.29
C ARG A 19 -8.05 -9.84 -1.85
N ILE A 20 -7.12 -9.46 -0.98
CA ILE A 20 -7.14 -9.82 0.45
C ILE A 20 -8.40 -9.23 1.11
N GLN A 21 -8.72 -7.97 0.86
CA GLN A 21 -9.93 -7.34 1.37
C GLN A 21 -11.19 -8.11 0.96
N SER A 22 -11.28 -8.48 -0.32
CA SER A 22 -12.43 -9.23 -0.85
C SER A 22 -12.55 -10.63 -0.26
N GLU A 23 -11.43 -11.33 -0.05
CA GLU A 23 -11.41 -12.72 0.41
C GLU A 23 -11.55 -12.86 1.92
N TYR A 24 -10.94 -11.95 2.68
CA TYR A 24 -10.88 -12.04 4.15
C TYR A 24 -11.84 -11.08 4.86
N GLY A 25 -12.49 -10.15 4.14
CA GLY A 25 -13.44 -9.22 4.71
C GLY A 25 -12.84 -8.20 5.69
N ILE A 26 -11.53 -7.93 5.60
CA ILE A 26 -10.83 -6.93 6.41
C ILE A 26 -10.63 -5.64 5.62
N PRO A 27 -10.74 -4.44 6.23
CA PRO A 27 -10.57 -3.19 5.53
C PRO A 27 -9.14 -3.00 5.03
N HIS A 28 -9.00 -2.56 3.78
CA HIS A 28 -7.74 -2.10 3.21
C HIS A 28 -7.50 -0.64 3.60
N ILE A 29 -6.51 -0.39 4.42
CA ILE A 29 -6.11 0.92 4.90
C ILE A 29 -4.83 1.34 4.18
N SER A 30 -4.98 2.15 3.15
CA SER A 30 -3.88 2.72 2.37
C SER A 30 -3.64 4.17 2.76
N THR A 31 -2.48 4.46 3.37
CA THR A 31 -2.12 5.83 3.72
C THR A 31 -2.01 6.73 2.49
N GLY A 32 -1.48 6.21 1.39
CA GLY A 32 -1.42 6.93 0.13
C GLY A 32 -2.81 7.34 -0.37
N ASP A 33 -3.81 6.46 -0.30
CA ASP A 33 -5.17 6.76 -0.73
C ASP A 33 -5.87 7.73 0.22
N MET A 34 -5.63 7.61 1.53
CA MET A 34 -6.15 8.56 2.53
C MET A 34 -5.62 9.97 2.27
N PHE A 35 -4.32 10.10 2.01
CA PHE A 35 -3.70 11.40 1.69
C PHE A 35 -4.19 11.96 0.35
N ARG A 36 -4.31 11.14 -0.69
CA ARG A 36 -4.87 11.57 -1.98
C ARG A 36 -6.30 12.05 -1.87
N LYS A 37 -7.12 11.39 -1.07
CA LYS A 37 -8.49 11.86 -0.78
C LYS A 37 -8.49 13.20 -0.06
N ALA A 38 -7.59 13.40 0.93
CA ALA A 38 -7.44 14.68 1.59
C ALA A 38 -7.04 15.80 0.62
N VAL A 39 -6.10 15.55 -0.28
CA VAL A 39 -5.71 16.50 -1.34
C VAL A 39 -6.90 16.82 -2.24
N ALA A 40 -7.63 15.82 -2.71
CA ALA A 40 -8.78 15.98 -3.61
C ALA A 40 -9.92 16.76 -2.96
N SER A 41 -10.11 16.64 -1.63
CA SER A 41 -11.12 17.38 -0.90
C SER A 41 -10.78 18.86 -0.67
N GLY A 42 -9.53 19.28 -0.94
CA GLY A 42 -9.06 20.65 -0.67
C GLY A 42 -8.98 21.00 0.81
N SER A 43 -8.97 19.99 1.71
CA SER A 43 -8.82 20.21 3.14
C SER A 43 -7.49 20.88 3.49
N PRO A 44 -7.37 21.59 4.64
CA PRO A 44 -6.09 22.17 5.07
C PRO A 44 -4.95 21.12 5.11
N LEU A 45 -5.23 19.93 5.60
CA LEU A 45 -4.29 18.80 5.57
C LEU A 45 -3.92 18.44 4.14
N GLY A 46 -4.88 18.35 3.23
CA GLY A 46 -4.64 18.02 1.82
C GLY A 46 -3.74 19.05 1.12
N LEU A 47 -3.92 20.32 1.39
CA LEU A 47 -3.07 21.38 0.84
C LEU A 47 -1.62 21.26 1.32
N GLU A 48 -1.41 20.94 2.59
CA GLU A 48 -0.09 20.71 3.17
C GLU A 48 0.60 19.46 2.54
N LEU A 49 -0.16 18.39 2.35
CA LEU A 49 0.37 17.11 1.88
C LEU A 49 0.66 17.06 0.37
N LYS A 50 0.02 17.93 -0.42
CA LYS A 50 0.09 17.89 -1.88
C LYS A 50 1.52 17.86 -2.42
N ALA A 51 2.41 18.70 -1.91
CA ALA A 51 3.79 18.79 -2.36
C ALA A 51 4.59 17.50 -2.08
N TYR A 52 4.31 16.81 -0.97
CA TYR A 52 4.94 15.52 -0.66
C TYR A 52 4.49 14.43 -1.63
N LEU A 53 3.18 14.33 -1.87
CA LEU A 53 2.61 13.31 -2.74
C LEU A 53 3.06 13.49 -4.20
N ASP A 54 2.95 14.69 -4.74
CA ASP A 54 3.30 14.96 -6.14
C ASP A 54 4.78 14.71 -6.43
N SER A 55 5.66 14.96 -5.46
CA SER A 55 7.11 14.72 -5.58
C SER A 55 7.55 13.31 -5.23
N GLY A 56 6.65 12.46 -4.74
CA GLY A 56 6.96 11.10 -4.28
C GLY A 56 7.72 11.03 -2.95
N ARG A 57 7.83 12.13 -2.21
CA ARG A 57 8.45 12.17 -0.88
C ARG A 57 7.50 11.58 0.17
N LEU A 58 8.09 11.02 1.24
CA LEU A 58 7.31 10.57 2.38
C LEU A 58 6.70 11.76 3.13
N VAL A 59 5.44 11.61 3.52
CA VAL A 59 4.79 12.51 4.49
C VAL A 59 5.50 12.37 5.83
N PRO A 60 5.68 13.44 6.62
CA PRO A 60 6.31 13.37 7.93
C PRO A 60 5.71 12.30 8.83
N ASP A 61 6.55 11.62 9.62
CA ASP A 61 6.15 10.50 10.48
C ASP A 61 5.04 10.89 11.45
N GLU A 62 5.14 12.04 12.09
CA GLU A 62 4.15 12.51 13.06
C GLU A 62 2.75 12.63 12.44
N THR A 63 2.64 13.24 11.26
CA THR A 63 1.37 13.37 10.54
C THR A 63 0.81 12.01 10.13
N THR A 64 1.66 11.14 9.60
CA THR A 64 1.26 9.79 9.17
C THR A 64 0.78 8.94 10.35
N ILE A 65 1.51 8.97 11.47
CA ILE A 65 1.16 8.24 12.70
C ILE A 65 -0.19 8.71 13.24
N ALA A 66 -0.44 10.02 13.27
CA ALA A 66 -1.70 10.57 13.75
C ALA A 66 -2.90 10.10 12.91
N VAL A 67 -2.76 10.16 11.58
CA VAL A 67 -3.82 9.73 10.64
C VAL A 67 -4.10 8.22 10.77
N VAL A 68 -3.07 7.39 10.88
CA VAL A 68 -3.25 5.95 11.06
C VAL A 68 -3.87 5.61 12.42
N ARG A 69 -3.46 6.29 13.49
CA ARG A 69 -4.03 6.10 14.83
C ARG A 69 -5.55 6.34 14.82
N GLU A 70 -5.99 7.43 14.23
CA GLU A 70 -7.41 7.75 14.08
C GLU A 70 -8.15 6.67 13.28
N ARG A 71 -7.61 6.27 12.13
CA ARG A 71 -8.21 5.26 11.25
C ARG A 71 -8.35 3.88 11.91
N LEU A 72 -7.39 3.45 12.72
CA LEU A 72 -7.44 2.17 13.42
C LEU A 72 -8.48 2.11 14.54
N GLN A 73 -9.04 3.25 14.95
CA GLN A 73 -10.11 3.33 15.94
C GLN A 73 -11.51 3.23 15.32
N GLU A 74 -11.62 3.31 13.99
CA GLU A 74 -12.90 3.15 13.30
C GLU A 74 -13.46 1.73 13.47
N ALA A 75 -14.79 1.61 13.51
CA ALA A 75 -15.48 0.38 13.82
C ALA A 75 -15.17 -0.77 12.85
N ASP A 76 -14.96 -0.48 11.56
CA ASP A 76 -14.67 -1.48 10.54
C ASP A 76 -13.28 -2.13 10.73
N ALA A 77 -12.35 -1.42 11.36
CA ALA A 77 -11.01 -1.92 11.65
C ALA A 77 -10.93 -2.74 12.96
N ALA A 78 -12.01 -2.82 13.74
CA ALA A 78 -11.99 -3.45 15.06
C ALA A 78 -11.63 -4.94 15.02
N ASN A 79 -12.07 -5.67 13.99
CA ASN A 79 -11.90 -7.13 13.87
C ASN A 79 -10.72 -7.54 12.97
N GLY A 80 -9.98 -6.58 12.45
CA GLY A 80 -8.84 -6.81 11.60
C GLY A 80 -8.64 -5.69 10.61
N PHE A 81 -7.48 -5.66 9.98
CA PHE A 81 -7.12 -4.66 8.97
C PHE A 81 -5.96 -5.13 8.11
N LEU A 82 -5.82 -4.50 6.97
CA LEU A 82 -4.69 -4.59 6.07
C LEU A 82 -4.09 -3.20 5.88
N LEU A 83 -2.90 -2.96 6.43
CA LEU A 83 -2.16 -1.71 6.24
C LEU A 83 -1.31 -1.77 4.97
N ASP A 84 -1.47 -0.79 4.10
CA ASP A 84 -0.68 -0.60 2.89
C ASP A 84 -0.07 0.82 2.86
N GLY A 85 1.25 0.88 2.76
CA GLY A 85 1.99 2.13 2.79
C GLY A 85 2.29 2.67 4.20
N PHE A 86 2.03 1.90 5.24
CA PHE A 86 2.40 2.17 6.62
C PHE A 86 2.65 0.86 7.36
N PRO A 87 3.71 0.74 8.18
CA PRO A 87 4.77 1.72 8.36
C PRO A 87 5.74 1.79 7.17
N ARG A 88 6.43 2.93 7.02
CA ARG A 88 7.51 3.12 6.04
C ARG A 88 8.85 3.45 6.69
N THR A 89 8.86 3.74 7.98
CA THR A 89 10.06 4.02 8.77
C THR A 89 10.04 3.24 10.07
N LEU A 90 11.20 3.06 10.71
CA LEU A 90 11.29 2.39 12.02
C LEU A 90 10.52 3.15 13.10
N GLU A 91 10.48 4.48 13.04
CA GLU A 91 9.69 5.30 13.96
C GLU A 91 8.19 5.00 13.83
N GLN A 92 7.69 4.94 12.60
CA GLN A 92 6.30 4.55 12.34
C GLN A 92 6.01 3.11 12.82
N ALA A 93 6.94 2.17 12.62
CA ALA A 93 6.76 0.80 13.08
C ALA A 93 6.66 0.70 14.60
N ARG A 94 7.52 1.42 15.33
CA ARG A 94 7.47 1.48 16.80
C ARG A 94 6.18 2.12 17.31
N ALA A 95 5.74 3.19 16.65
CA ALA A 95 4.46 3.83 16.98
C ALA A 95 3.28 2.88 16.73
N LEU A 96 3.31 2.11 15.63
CA LEU A 96 2.29 1.08 15.37
C LEU A 96 2.28 -0.01 16.44
N ASP A 97 3.43 -0.50 16.85
CA ASP A 97 3.51 -1.50 17.93
C ASP A 97 2.86 -1.00 19.22
N ALA A 98 3.13 0.26 19.60
CA ALA A 98 2.51 0.88 20.77
C ALA A 98 0.97 0.99 20.61
N MET A 99 0.49 1.44 19.45
CA MET A 99 -0.95 1.51 19.14
C MET A 99 -1.63 0.14 19.25
N LEU A 100 -1.02 -0.89 18.67
CA LEU A 100 -1.60 -2.24 18.67
C LEU A 100 -1.57 -2.86 20.06
N HIS A 101 -0.56 -2.54 20.87
CA HIS A 101 -0.53 -2.93 22.28
C HIS A 101 -1.65 -2.26 23.08
N GLU A 102 -1.83 -0.94 22.93
CA GLU A 102 -2.92 -0.19 23.57
C GLU A 102 -4.31 -0.73 23.18
N LEU A 103 -4.47 -1.12 21.92
CA LEU A 103 -5.72 -1.67 21.39
C LEU A 103 -5.90 -3.18 21.69
N ASN A 104 -4.91 -3.82 22.31
CA ASN A 104 -4.87 -5.28 22.54
C ASN A 104 -5.10 -6.10 21.25
N ARG A 105 -4.49 -5.65 20.15
CA ARG A 105 -4.57 -6.24 18.81
C ARG A 105 -3.19 -6.51 18.25
N PRO A 106 -2.51 -7.60 18.62
CA PRO A 106 -1.18 -7.91 18.14
C PRO A 106 -1.15 -8.09 16.62
N LEU A 107 -0.05 -7.68 16.00
CA LEU A 107 0.20 -7.89 14.58
C LEU A 107 0.34 -9.39 14.31
N ASP A 108 -0.36 -9.91 13.31
CA ASP A 108 -0.30 -11.32 12.93
C ASP A 108 0.83 -11.58 11.93
N VAL A 109 0.96 -10.75 10.88
CA VAL A 109 1.92 -11.00 9.79
C VAL A 109 2.25 -9.74 9.00
N VAL A 110 3.46 -9.71 8.48
CA VAL A 110 3.95 -8.72 7.51
C VAL A 110 4.28 -9.44 6.21
N LEU A 111 3.57 -9.12 5.15
CA LEU A 111 3.82 -9.63 3.81
C LEU A 111 4.78 -8.68 3.08
N TYR A 112 5.99 -9.14 2.79
CA TYR A 112 6.95 -8.41 1.99
C TYR A 112 6.87 -8.87 0.54
N ILE A 113 6.24 -8.07 -0.33
CA ILE A 113 6.19 -8.34 -1.76
C ILE A 113 7.49 -7.81 -2.37
N HIS A 114 8.39 -8.75 -2.67
CA HIS A 114 9.70 -8.47 -3.24
C HIS A 114 9.64 -8.41 -4.76
N VAL A 115 10.20 -7.34 -5.33
CA VAL A 115 10.39 -7.14 -6.78
C VAL A 115 11.71 -6.44 -6.99
N ASP A 116 12.46 -6.85 -8.03
CA ASP A 116 13.70 -6.18 -8.40
C ASP A 116 13.45 -4.71 -8.77
N PRO A 117 14.23 -3.76 -8.23
CA PRO A 117 14.06 -2.34 -8.54
C PRO A 117 14.11 -2.00 -10.04
N GLY A 118 14.86 -2.78 -10.84
CA GLY A 118 14.98 -2.57 -12.28
C GLY A 118 13.65 -2.71 -13.05
N VAL A 119 12.71 -3.51 -12.52
CA VAL A 119 11.39 -3.75 -13.16
C VAL A 119 10.37 -2.68 -12.78
N LEU A 120 10.59 -1.97 -11.68
CA LEU A 120 9.57 -1.13 -11.05
C LEU A 120 9.33 0.19 -11.78
N LYS A 121 10.34 0.76 -12.43
CA LYS A 121 10.19 2.01 -13.19
C LYS A 121 9.12 1.84 -14.27
N GLU A 122 9.20 0.78 -15.06
CA GLU A 122 8.23 0.48 -16.11
C GLU A 122 6.84 0.22 -15.54
N ARG A 123 6.76 -0.56 -14.45
CA ARG A 123 5.48 -0.83 -13.78
C ARG A 123 4.79 0.43 -13.28
N LEU A 124 5.54 1.39 -12.75
CA LEU A 124 4.97 2.63 -12.21
C LEU A 124 4.59 3.63 -13.29
N THR A 125 5.45 3.87 -14.26
CA THR A 125 5.17 4.81 -15.34
C THR A 125 4.06 4.33 -16.28
N GLY A 126 3.90 3.02 -16.43
CA GLY A 126 2.81 2.39 -17.20
C GLY A 126 1.49 2.25 -16.44
N ARG A 127 1.47 2.53 -15.12
CA ARG A 127 0.25 2.39 -14.30
C ARG A 127 -0.80 3.44 -14.65
N ARG A 128 -2.08 3.01 -14.61
CA ARG A 128 -3.25 3.87 -14.72
C ARG A 128 -4.25 3.49 -13.63
N ILE A 129 -4.96 4.49 -13.13
CA ILE A 129 -5.95 4.33 -12.05
C ILE A 129 -7.28 4.88 -12.53
N CYS A 130 -8.37 4.21 -12.21
CA CYS A 130 -9.71 4.73 -12.46
C CYS A 130 -10.05 5.84 -11.45
N LYS A 131 -10.47 7.01 -11.96
CA LYS A 131 -10.89 8.14 -11.13
C LYS A 131 -12.11 7.83 -10.25
N SER A 132 -12.99 6.95 -10.74
CA SER A 132 -14.27 6.67 -10.08
C SER A 132 -14.21 5.54 -9.07
N CYS A 133 -13.60 4.38 -9.42
CA CYS A 133 -13.62 3.19 -8.56
C CYS A 133 -12.23 2.79 -8.02
N GLY A 134 -11.15 3.49 -8.40
CA GLY A 134 -9.80 3.18 -7.95
C GLY A 134 -9.15 1.95 -8.60
N ALA A 135 -9.82 1.27 -9.52
CA ALA A 135 -9.27 0.09 -10.19
C ALA A 135 -7.94 0.41 -10.89
N THR A 136 -6.99 -0.51 -10.74
CA THR A 136 -5.62 -0.36 -11.26
C THR A 136 -5.48 -1.09 -12.59
N TYR A 137 -4.83 -0.43 -13.56
CA TYR A 137 -4.47 -0.95 -14.87
C TYR A 137 -2.99 -0.70 -15.15
N HIS A 138 -2.48 -1.41 -16.14
CA HIS A 138 -1.14 -1.16 -16.69
C HIS A 138 -1.21 -1.17 -18.21
N MET A 139 -0.60 -0.16 -18.86
CA MET A 139 -0.72 0.02 -20.31
C MET A 139 -0.17 -1.16 -21.14
N VAL A 140 0.74 -1.94 -20.58
CA VAL A 140 1.34 -3.13 -21.23
C VAL A 140 0.87 -4.42 -20.60
N PHE A 141 0.96 -4.57 -19.27
CA PHE A 141 0.74 -5.85 -18.59
C PHE A 141 -0.72 -6.15 -18.27
N GLN A 142 -1.55 -5.12 -18.12
CA GLN A 142 -2.97 -5.25 -17.81
C GLN A 142 -3.74 -4.07 -18.43
N PRO A 143 -3.78 -3.97 -19.77
CA PRO A 143 -4.45 -2.86 -20.43
C PRO A 143 -5.96 -2.95 -20.25
N PRO A 144 -6.68 -1.80 -20.23
CA PRO A 144 -8.14 -1.81 -20.31
C PRO A 144 -8.58 -2.26 -21.70
N LYS A 145 -9.79 -2.80 -21.81
CA LYS A 145 -10.40 -3.21 -23.10
C LYS A 145 -10.54 -2.03 -24.06
N VAL A 146 -10.88 -0.86 -23.52
CA VAL A 146 -10.95 0.40 -24.25
C VAL A 146 -9.97 1.39 -23.65
N ALA A 147 -9.10 1.96 -24.46
CA ALA A 147 -8.08 2.91 -23.99
C ALA A 147 -8.71 4.05 -23.19
N GLY A 148 -8.18 4.28 -21.97
CA GLY A 148 -8.65 5.36 -21.09
C GLY A 148 -9.94 5.10 -20.34
N VAL A 149 -10.58 3.93 -20.51
CA VAL A 149 -11.87 3.60 -19.91
C VAL A 149 -11.75 2.40 -18.96
N CYS A 150 -12.29 2.53 -17.77
CA CYS A 150 -12.30 1.46 -16.77
C CYS A 150 -13.25 0.33 -17.14
N ASP A 151 -12.76 -0.90 -17.19
CA ASP A 151 -13.57 -2.09 -17.48
C ASP A 151 -14.60 -2.40 -16.39
N LYS A 152 -14.35 -1.96 -15.13
CA LYS A 152 -15.24 -2.22 -14.00
C LYS A 152 -16.43 -1.27 -13.91
N CYS A 153 -16.21 0.04 -14.18
CA CYS A 153 -17.25 1.06 -13.95
C CYS A 153 -17.42 2.08 -15.08
N GLY A 154 -16.64 1.97 -16.16
CA GLY A 154 -16.69 2.93 -17.28
C GLY A 154 -16.05 4.30 -16.97
N GLY A 155 -15.47 4.49 -15.80
CA GLY A 155 -14.81 5.73 -15.41
C GLY A 155 -13.51 5.98 -16.18
N GLU A 156 -13.08 7.24 -16.19
CA GLU A 156 -11.82 7.66 -16.84
C GLU A 156 -10.59 7.12 -16.10
N LEU A 157 -9.62 6.64 -16.86
CA LEU A 157 -8.30 6.25 -16.35
C LEU A 157 -7.31 7.42 -16.44
N TYR A 158 -6.51 7.60 -15.41
CA TYR A 158 -5.47 8.64 -15.34
C TYR A 158 -4.15 8.12 -14.80
N GLN A 159 -3.06 8.82 -15.08
CA GLN A 159 -1.77 8.60 -14.44
C GLN A 159 -1.68 9.44 -13.17
N ARG A 160 -1.22 8.85 -12.07
CA ARG A 160 -0.95 9.62 -10.84
C ARG A 160 0.20 10.60 -11.04
N ALA A 161 0.17 11.73 -10.37
CA ALA A 161 1.27 12.71 -10.38
C ALA A 161 2.59 12.10 -9.86
N ASP A 162 2.51 11.16 -8.90
CA ASP A 162 3.67 10.45 -8.34
C ASP A 162 4.15 9.24 -9.18
N ASP A 163 3.58 9.00 -10.35
CA ASP A 163 3.99 7.95 -11.31
C ASP A 163 4.79 8.52 -12.50
N THR A 164 5.18 9.78 -12.46
CA THR A 164 6.15 10.36 -13.38
C THR A 164 7.56 9.79 -13.13
N GLU A 165 8.44 9.81 -14.13
CA GLU A 165 9.80 9.26 -13.98
C GLU A 165 10.57 9.88 -12.81
N GLU A 166 10.45 11.19 -12.61
CA GLU A 166 11.11 11.92 -11.53
C GLU A 166 10.58 11.53 -10.16
N ALA A 167 9.25 11.52 -10.00
CA ALA A 167 8.62 11.11 -8.74
C ALA A 167 8.87 9.63 -8.42
N VAL A 168 8.91 8.77 -9.43
CA VAL A 168 9.25 7.35 -9.27
C VAL A 168 10.68 7.19 -8.75
N ALA A 169 11.64 7.93 -9.29
CA ALA A 169 13.03 7.90 -8.80
C ALA A 169 13.10 8.32 -7.32
N THR A 170 12.39 9.38 -6.94
CA THR A 170 12.29 9.82 -5.55
C THR A 170 11.68 8.75 -4.65
N ARG A 171 10.61 8.09 -5.07
CA ARG A 171 9.93 7.03 -4.30
C ARG A 171 10.81 5.80 -4.10
N LEU A 172 11.59 5.41 -5.12
CA LEU A 172 12.54 4.31 -5.00
C LEU A 172 13.68 4.66 -4.02
N GLU A 173 14.15 5.89 -4.04
CA GLU A 173 15.14 6.39 -3.08
C GLU A 173 14.59 6.41 -1.65
N GLN A 174 13.34 6.87 -1.48
CA GLN A 174 12.68 6.90 -0.15
C GLN A 174 12.50 5.49 0.44
N PHE A 175 12.44 4.44 -0.37
CA PHE A 175 12.35 3.07 0.11
C PHE A 175 13.58 2.64 0.93
N LYS A 176 14.72 3.31 0.80
CA LYS A 176 15.88 3.07 1.65
C LYS A 176 15.56 3.28 3.14
N GLN A 177 14.60 4.15 3.47
CA GLN A 177 14.11 4.34 4.84
C GLN A 177 13.17 3.20 5.28
N THR A 178 12.58 2.50 4.34
CA THR A 178 11.66 1.38 4.57
C THR A 178 12.39 0.04 4.63
N ALA A 179 13.51 -0.11 3.93
CA ALA A 179 14.27 -1.35 3.88
C ALA A 179 14.64 -1.92 5.29
N PRO A 180 15.00 -1.12 6.30
CA PRO A 180 15.25 -1.62 7.65
C PRO A 180 14.06 -2.29 8.32
N LEU A 181 12.82 -2.05 7.86
CA LEU A 181 11.62 -2.72 8.39
C LEU A 181 11.61 -4.21 8.07
N ILE A 182 12.22 -4.62 6.96
CA ILE A 182 12.29 -6.02 6.55
C ILE A 182 13.00 -6.81 7.64
N GLU A 183 14.19 -6.35 8.05
CA GLU A 183 14.94 -6.98 9.15
C GLU A 183 14.20 -6.85 10.49
N TYR A 184 13.62 -5.69 10.79
CA TYR A 184 12.87 -5.44 12.01
C TYR A 184 11.73 -6.43 12.25
N TYR A 185 10.99 -6.78 11.20
CA TYR A 185 9.89 -7.74 11.29
C TYR A 185 10.37 -9.19 11.13
N ASP A 186 11.44 -9.44 10.39
CA ASP A 186 12.02 -10.77 10.23
C ASP A 186 12.57 -11.30 11.57
N GLN A 187 13.32 -10.49 12.30
CA GLN A 187 13.83 -10.82 13.63
C GLN A 187 12.72 -11.15 14.64
N ARG A 188 11.52 -10.67 14.42
CA ARG A 188 10.32 -10.93 15.25
C ARG A 188 9.50 -12.13 14.75
N GLY A 189 9.91 -12.79 13.70
CA GLY A 189 9.23 -13.94 13.10
C GLY A 189 7.92 -13.59 12.38
N LEU A 190 7.66 -12.29 12.17
CA LEU A 190 6.41 -11.79 11.57
C LEU A 190 6.48 -11.69 10.05
N LEU A 191 7.67 -11.68 9.45
CA LEU A 191 7.85 -11.46 8.02
C LEU A 191 7.54 -12.71 7.19
N ARG A 192 6.85 -12.52 6.08
CA ARG A 192 6.69 -13.52 5.01
C ARG A 192 7.02 -12.85 3.69
N GLN A 193 8.07 -13.33 3.03
CA GLN A 193 8.49 -12.82 1.73
C GLN A 193 7.69 -13.52 0.62
N ILE A 194 7.17 -12.71 -0.30
CA ILE A 194 6.41 -13.13 -1.49
C ILE A 194 7.15 -12.62 -2.72
N ASP A 195 7.37 -13.48 -3.70
CA ASP A 195 7.93 -13.09 -4.99
C ASP A 195 6.87 -12.36 -5.83
N GLY A 196 7.05 -11.04 -5.99
CA GLY A 196 6.14 -10.16 -6.73
C GLY A 196 6.39 -10.12 -8.24
N GLU A 197 7.37 -10.85 -8.77
CA GLU A 197 7.66 -10.89 -10.21
C GLU A 197 6.85 -11.95 -10.96
N GLN A 198 6.18 -12.82 -10.23
CA GLN A 198 5.29 -13.83 -10.77
C GLN A 198 3.99 -13.22 -11.34
N PRO A 199 3.22 -13.98 -12.14
CA PRO A 199 1.86 -13.61 -12.52
C PRO A 199 0.98 -13.28 -11.30
N ILE A 200 0.08 -12.31 -11.44
CA ILE A 200 -0.75 -11.77 -10.33
C ILE A 200 -1.47 -12.88 -9.54
N ASP A 201 -2.01 -13.88 -10.23
CA ASP A 201 -2.75 -14.97 -9.59
C ASP A 201 -1.83 -15.90 -8.77
N LYS A 202 -0.59 -16.06 -9.20
CA LYS A 202 0.40 -16.86 -8.47
C LYS A 202 0.91 -16.12 -7.25
N VAL A 203 1.17 -14.81 -7.37
CA VAL A 203 1.47 -13.94 -6.21
C VAL A 203 0.34 -14.06 -5.18
N HIS A 204 -0.92 -14.02 -5.65
CA HIS A 204 -2.07 -14.13 -4.75
C HIS A 204 -2.14 -15.50 -4.06
N ALA A 205 -1.87 -16.58 -4.76
CA ALA A 205 -1.82 -17.91 -4.17
C ALA A 205 -0.77 -18.02 -3.05
N ASP A 206 0.42 -17.44 -3.26
CA ASP A 206 1.48 -17.38 -2.26
C ASP A 206 1.08 -16.52 -1.06
N VAL A 207 0.39 -15.40 -1.30
CA VAL A 207 -0.19 -14.55 -0.25
C VAL A 207 -1.21 -15.32 0.59
N VAL A 208 -2.14 -16.03 -0.04
CA VAL A 208 -3.16 -16.85 0.64
C VAL A 208 -2.50 -17.94 1.48
N ALA A 209 -1.49 -18.61 0.95
CA ALA A 209 -0.73 -19.63 1.68
C ALA A 209 -0.04 -19.02 2.93
N ALA A 210 0.54 -17.82 2.81
CA ALA A 210 1.17 -17.12 3.92
C ALA A 210 0.17 -16.64 4.99
N LEU A 211 -1.08 -16.33 4.59
CA LEU A 211 -2.16 -15.89 5.49
C LEU A 211 -2.94 -17.05 6.14
N ALA A 212 -2.87 -18.25 5.58
CA ALA A 212 -3.65 -19.40 6.03
C ALA A 212 -3.54 -19.69 7.55
N PRO A 213 -2.36 -19.60 8.21
CA PRO A 213 -2.25 -19.83 9.65
C PRO A 213 -3.02 -18.83 10.52
N PHE A 214 -3.37 -17.66 9.98
CA PHE A 214 -3.99 -16.54 10.71
C PHE A 214 -5.49 -16.40 10.43
N LYS A 215 -6.04 -17.22 9.56
CA LYS A 215 -7.48 -17.25 9.25
C LYS A 215 -8.23 -17.76 10.49
N ARG A 216 -8.97 -16.86 11.13
CA ARG A 216 -9.82 -17.16 12.29
C ARG A 216 -11.27 -17.27 11.86
#